data_afe61bdfa079581bacee728c38bc369a
#
_entry.id   afe61bdfa079581bacee728c38bc369a
#
_cell.length_a   1.000
_cell.length_b   1.000
_cell.length_c   1.000
_cell.angle_alpha   90.00
_cell.angle_beta   90.00
_cell.angle_gamma   90.00
#
_symmetry.space_group_name_H-M   'P 1'
#
loop_
_entity.id
_entity.type
_entity.pdbx_description
1 polymer ?
#
loop_
_entity_poly.entity_id
_entity_poly.type
_entity_poly.pdbx_seq_one_letter_code
_entity_poly.pdbx_strand_id
1 'polypeptide(L)'
;MKISSWVSAIALAGAGVLAASPAFAAAGDNCVKILGYEWSGEKQSMDPADMHSGDDAYHTFAVYNRLVDIDDNFKVLPELATDWSVSPDGLTWTFHLRKGVKFHSGKDFTSADAVYTFKRLLDPALGSGARAVLEFLESDGIKAPDPYTITFTTKKPVVELPVLITNKFTNIVPDGATHEALRLHEDGTGPFMQEQFTPNAPVRILKKFPGYWEEGKPKADCLRITVAQEAVAAVSAIKAGQVDLVLNVDPSVIGALKDDPNVQLLQTAASNSMTVSMWVDTKPFDNPKVREALKAGVDRQAMVDTVLLGYGETGADSPVPVGNPASYTPAAPKQDAAKAKQLLADAGYPDGLKFDLYTAEGVPGMVRMAQVFAEQEKAAGFDINVIVTPADSFWADVWLKKPILTSAWSMRPPGEGLAVAYVESSKWPETHWKRPDYDALLLKANTTVDPAERTKLYQEAGKMLADEGGLILPMFVHQVLAERKGCSGYVPRAQNFNLNFENISCQ
;
A
#
# COMPACT_ATOMS: atom_id res chain seq x y z
N MET A 1 79.31 29.69 -25.89
CA MET A 1 79.00 29.09 -24.60
C MET A 1 77.82 28.12 -24.82
N LYS A 2 78.13 26.84 -24.81
CA LYS A 2 77.22 25.73 -25.15
C LYS A 2 76.49 25.33 -23.84
N ILE A 3 75.15 25.27 -23.85
CA ILE A 3 74.35 24.67 -22.76
C ILE A 3 73.63 23.50 -23.42
N SER A 4 73.98 22.29 -23.03
CA SER A 4 73.41 21.03 -23.45
C SER A 4 72.09 20.79 -22.65
N SER A 5 71.01 20.51 -23.38
CA SER A 5 69.72 20.04 -22.86
C SER A 5 69.71 18.52 -22.64
N TRP A 6 69.42 18.10 -21.43
CA TRP A 6 69.13 16.71 -21.14
C TRP A 6 67.59 16.58 -21.07
N VAL A 7 67.02 15.78 -21.93
CA VAL A 7 65.60 15.37 -21.91
C VAL A 7 65.53 14.02 -21.18
N SER A 8 64.99 14.01 -19.99
CA SER A 8 64.66 12.77 -19.27
C SER A 8 63.21 12.34 -19.65
N ALA A 9 63.12 11.22 -20.29
CA ALA A 9 61.82 10.57 -20.57
C ALA A 9 61.32 9.88 -19.29
N ILE A 10 60.23 10.37 -18.71
CA ILE A 10 59.50 9.68 -17.63
C ILE A 10 58.44 8.81 -18.29
N ALA A 11 58.63 7.50 -18.22
CA ALA A 11 57.61 6.52 -18.59
C ALA A 11 56.57 6.46 -17.44
N LEU A 12 55.37 6.99 -17.64
CA LEU A 12 54.22 6.77 -16.75
C LEU A 12 53.68 5.36 -17.04
N ALA A 13 53.96 4.42 -16.14
CA ALA A 13 53.26 3.16 -16.06
C ALA A 13 51.88 3.42 -15.43
N GLY A 14 50.83 3.54 -16.26
CA GLY A 14 49.47 3.60 -15.82
C GLY A 14 49.02 2.25 -15.26
N ALA A 15 49.04 2.09 -13.94
CA ALA A 15 48.38 0.99 -13.28
C ALA A 15 46.87 1.27 -13.32
N GLY A 16 46.17 0.66 -14.28
CA GLY A 16 44.72 0.63 -14.31
C GLY A 16 44.21 -0.13 -13.08
N VAL A 17 43.70 0.61 -12.11
CA VAL A 17 42.88 0.02 -11.05
C VAL A 17 41.59 -0.41 -11.70
N LEU A 18 41.49 -1.66 -12.09
CA LEU A 18 40.24 -2.34 -12.36
C LEU A 18 39.48 -2.34 -11.02
N ALA A 19 38.50 -1.45 -10.89
CA ALA A 19 37.49 -1.53 -9.84
C ALA A 19 36.81 -2.89 -10.00
N ALA A 20 37.19 -3.84 -9.17
CA ALA A 20 36.50 -5.12 -9.06
C ALA A 20 35.10 -4.82 -8.60
N SER A 21 34.13 -4.98 -9.49
CA SER A 21 32.72 -5.09 -9.13
C SER A 21 32.62 -6.17 -8.04
N PRO A 22 31.86 -5.95 -6.96
CA PRO A 22 31.72 -6.97 -5.93
C PRO A 22 31.20 -8.26 -6.58
N ALA A 23 31.98 -9.31 -6.47
CA ALA A 23 31.64 -10.63 -6.97
C ALA A 23 30.36 -11.11 -6.30
N PHE A 24 29.27 -11.17 -7.04
CA PHE A 24 27.99 -11.75 -6.65
C PHE A 24 28.03 -13.29 -6.73
N ALA A 25 29.02 -13.93 -6.20
CA ALA A 25 29.07 -15.39 -6.18
C ALA A 25 29.70 -15.88 -4.89
N ALA A 26 28.87 -16.13 -3.89
CA ALA A 26 29.16 -17.20 -2.97
C ALA A 26 28.36 -18.43 -3.47
N ALA A 27 29.06 -19.42 -3.99
CA ALA A 27 28.48 -20.70 -4.38
C ALA A 27 27.96 -21.38 -3.10
N GLY A 28 26.69 -21.76 -3.07
CA GLY A 28 26.16 -22.69 -2.07
C GLY A 28 24.90 -22.26 -1.30
N ASP A 29 24.52 -21.00 -1.34
CA ASP A 29 23.32 -20.58 -0.60
C ASP A 29 22.09 -20.65 -1.50
N ASN A 30 21.13 -21.51 -1.15
CA ASN A 30 19.79 -21.61 -1.78
C ASN A 30 18.91 -20.42 -1.33
N CYS A 31 19.47 -19.21 -1.39
CA CYS A 31 18.78 -17.98 -1.05
C CYS A 31 17.92 -17.49 -2.21
N VAL A 32 16.66 -17.19 -1.94
CA VAL A 32 15.83 -16.40 -2.87
C VAL A 32 16.30 -14.96 -2.83
N LYS A 33 16.66 -14.42 -4.00
CA LYS A 33 17.20 -13.09 -4.16
C LYS A 33 16.10 -12.13 -4.52
N ILE A 34 15.82 -11.21 -3.61
CA ILE A 34 14.73 -10.25 -3.72
C ILE A 34 15.31 -8.86 -3.91
N LEU A 35 14.75 -8.11 -4.85
CA LEU A 35 15.05 -6.71 -5.06
C LEU A 35 13.81 -5.87 -4.77
N GLY A 36 13.95 -4.95 -3.82
CA GLY A 36 12.95 -3.97 -3.47
C GLY A 36 13.38 -2.55 -3.81
N TYR A 37 12.50 -1.60 -3.54
CA TYR A 37 12.72 -0.16 -3.66
C TYR A 37 12.45 0.51 -2.32
N GLU A 38 12.65 1.83 -2.25
CA GLU A 38 12.45 2.65 -1.07
C GLU A 38 13.45 2.39 0.06
N TRP A 39 14.50 3.16 0.06
CA TRP A 39 15.58 3.12 1.04
C TRP A 39 15.37 4.16 2.15
N SER A 40 15.36 3.74 3.42
CA SER A 40 15.24 4.65 4.58
C SER A 40 16.55 5.30 5.02
N GLY A 41 17.66 4.89 4.43
CA GLY A 41 18.97 5.44 4.76
C GLY A 41 19.34 5.22 6.23
N GLU A 42 19.80 6.29 6.88
CA GLU A 42 20.23 6.22 8.29
C GLU A 42 19.10 6.00 9.30
N LYS A 43 17.83 6.10 8.85
CA LYS A 43 16.65 5.89 9.69
C LYS A 43 16.17 4.46 9.75
N GLN A 44 16.92 3.51 9.18
CA GLN A 44 16.57 2.09 9.22
C GLN A 44 16.37 1.60 10.65
N SER A 45 15.31 0.82 10.86
CA SER A 45 14.94 0.26 12.15
C SER A 45 14.48 -1.19 12.00
N MET A 46 14.92 -2.07 12.90
CA MET A 46 14.40 -3.43 13.02
C MET A 46 13.20 -3.50 13.94
N ASP A 47 12.86 -2.41 14.62
CA ASP A 47 11.66 -2.32 15.43
C ASP A 47 10.42 -2.20 14.55
N PRO A 48 9.48 -3.15 14.56
CA PRO A 48 8.30 -3.10 13.71
C PRO A 48 7.38 -1.91 14.01
N ALA A 49 7.50 -1.29 15.19
CA ALA A 49 6.73 -0.10 15.54
C ALA A 49 7.27 1.20 14.91
N ASP A 50 8.48 1.16 14.34
CA ASP A 50 9.25 2.31 13.86
C ASP A 50 9.71 2.14 12.40
N MET A 51 8.87 1.59 11.54
CA MET A 51 9.15 1.45 10.12
C MET A 51 9.00 2.77 9.39
N HIS A 52 10.02 3.16 8.61
CA HIS A 52 10.05 4.41 7.86
C HIS A 52 9.82 4.23 6.36
N SER A 53 10.20 3.08 5.79
CA SER A 53 10.14 2.86 4.34
C SER A 53 9.93 1.39 3.96
N GLY A 54 9.93 1.10 2.65
CA GLY A 54 9.71 -0.24 2.12
C GLY A 54 10.79 -1.24 2.52
N ASP A 55 12.04 -0.83 2.62
CA ASP A 55 13.13 -1.73 3.00
C ASP A 55 13.03 -2.21 4.46
N ASP A 56 12.49 -1.38 5.37
CA ASP A 56 12.16 -1.83 6.73
C ASP A 56 11.02 -2.86 6.71
N ALA A 57 10.01 -2.63 5.83
CA ALA A 57 8.89 -3.55 5.69
C ALA A 57 9.32 -4.92 5.14
N TYR A 58 10.20 -4.96 4.13
CA TYR A 58 10.70 -6.23 3.57
C TYR A 58 11.35 -7.10 4.63
N HIS A 59 12.07 -6.49 5.55
CA HIS A 59 12.65 -7.18 6.70
C HIS A 59 11.58 -7.59 7.71
N THR A 60 10.76 -6.62 8.16
CA THR A 60 9.78 -6.83 9.23
C THR A 60 8.82 -7.98 8.93
N PHE A 61 8.27 -8.03 7.71
CA PHE A 61 7.34 -9.09 7.32
C PHE A 61 7.99 -10.46 7.10
N ALA A 62 9.31 -10.53 6.99
CA ALA A 62 10.03 -11.81 6.99
C ALA A 62 10.31 -12.33 8.41
N VAL A 63 10.43 -11.42 9.39
CA VAL A 63 10.94 -11.69 10.75
C VAL A 63 9.84 -11.79 11.80
N TYR A 64 8.75 -11.05 11.63
CA TYR A 64 7.68 -10.96 12.63
C TYR A 64 6.36 -11.52 12.08
N ASN A 65 5.45 -11.83 13.02
CA ASN A 65 4.05 -12.12 12.73
C ASN A 65 3.14 -11.15 13.50
N ARG A 66 1.91 -11.00 13.02
CA ARG A 66 0.82 -10.27 13.69
C ARG A 66 -0.14 -11.25 14.36
N LEU A 67 -1.13 -10.74 15.09
CA LEU A 67 -2.21 -11.60 15.60
C LEU A 67 -3.03 -12.20 14.46
N VAL A 68 -3.32 -11.40 13.45
CA VAL A 68 -4.10 -11.77 12.28
C VAL A 68 -3.48 -11.16 11.02
N ASP A 69 -3.64 -11.84 9.90
CA ASP A 69 -3.29 -11.40 8.58
C ASP A 69 -4.56 -10.95 7.81
N ILE A 70 -4.40 -10.47 6.58
CA ILE A 70 -5.49 -9.97 5.76
C ILE A 70 -5.25 -10.30 4.29
N ASP A 71 -6.29 -10.72 3.57
CA ASP A 71 -6.23 -10.90 2.13
C ASP A 71 -6.55 -9.60 1.35
N ASP A 72 -6.49 -9.67 0.03
CA ASP A 72 -6.70 -8.52 -0.85
C ASP A 72 -8.15 -8.00 -0.85
N ASN A 73 -9.10 -8.76 -0.31
CA ASN A 73 -10.49 -8.35 -0.12
C ASN A 73 -10.77 -7.83 1.29
N PHE A 74 -9.74 -7.56 2.08
CA PHE A 74 -9.82 -7.17 3.48
C PHE A 74 -10.46 -8.24 4.39
N LYS A 75 -10.46 -9.51 3.95
CA LYS A 75 -10.86 -10.62 4.79
C LYS A 75 -9.71 -10.96 5.75
N VAL A 76 -10.02 -10.92 7.03
CA VAL A 76 -9.05 -11.26 8.09
C VAL A 76 -8.80 -12.75 8.11
N LEU A 77 -7.52 -13.11 8.18
CA LEU A 77 -7.02 -14.49 8.19
C LEU A 77 -6.32 -14.79 9.53
N PRO A 78 -6.40 -16.02 10.04
CA PRO A 78 -5.63 -16.42 11.20
C PRO A 78 -4.12 -16.33 10.98
N GLU A 79 -3.38 -15.81 11.99
CA GLU A 79 -1.92 -15.85 12.04
C GLU A 79 -1.48 -16.32 13.43
N LEU A 80 -1.03 -15.47 14.36
CA LEU A 80 -0.77 -15.88 15.75
C LEU A 80 -2.06 -16.09 16.56
N ALA A 81 -3.18 -15.46 16.17
CA ALA A 81 -4.50 -15.84 16.65
C ALA A 81 -5.12 -16.90 15.73
N THR A 82 -5.75 -17.90 16.33
CA THR A 82 -6.43 -19.00 15.60
C THR A 82 -7.87 -18.68 15.25
N ASP A 83 -8.52 -17.91 16.08
CA ASP A 83 -9.90 -17.47 15.96
C ASP A 83 -10.18 -16.25 16.84
N TRP A 84 -11.31 -15.60 16.61
CA TRP A 84 -11.76 -14.44 17.39
C TRP A 84 -13.27 -14.31 17.38
N SER A 85 -13.78 -13.61 18.40
CA SER A 85 -15.20 -13.30 18.55
C SER A 85 -15.39 -11.92 19.14
N VAL A 86 -16.59 -11.38 18.95
CA VAL A 86 -17.01 -10.10 19.54
C VAL A 86 -18.21 -10.31 20.45
N SER A 87 -18.27 -9.57 21.54
CA SER A 87 -19.44 -9.55 22.43
C SER A 87 -20.68 -9.00 21.70
N PRO A 88 -21.92 -9.35 22.13
CA PRO A 88 -23.14 -8.92 21.47
C PRO A 88 -23.33 -7.40 21.39
N ASP A 89 -22.73 -6.66 22.34
CA ASP A 89 -22.72 -5.19 22.36
C ASP A 89 -21.64 -4.57 21.47
N GLY A 90 -20.78 -5.40 20.84
CA GLY A 90 -19.69 -4.96 19.95
C GLY A 90 -18.51 -4.30 20.67
N LEU A 91 -18.47 -4.32 22.01
CA LEU A 91 -17.47 -3.60 22.80
C LEU A 91 -16.23 -4.40 23.14
N THR A 92 -16.32 -5.73 23.21
CA THR A 92 -15.20 -6.59 23.61
C THR A 92 -14.91 -7.62 22.54
N TRP A 93 -13.71 -7.55 21.99
CA TRP A 93 -13.15 -8.58 21.12
C TRP A 93 -12.26 -9.53 21.90
N THR A 94 -12.40 -10.83 21.64
CA THR A 94 -11.59 -11.90 22.22
C THR A 94 -10.88 -12.63 21.13
N PHE A 95 -9.55 -12.77 21.24
CA PHE A 95 -8.70 -13.53 20.31
C PHE A 95 -8.06 -14.68 21.06
N HIS A 96 -8.17 -15.90 20.50
CA HIS A 96 -7.49 -17.09 21.00
C HIS A 96 -6.17 -17.28 20.27
N LEU A 97 -5.10 -17.44 21.03
CA LEU A 97 -3.73 -17.45 20.51
C LEU A 97 -3.22 -18.86 20.26
N ARG A 98 -2.39 -18.99 19.25
CA ARG A 98 -1.70 -20.22 18.87
C ARG A 98 -0.73 -20.65 19.97
N LYS A 99 -0.73 -21.94 20.32
CA LYS A 99 0.19 -22.54 21.30
C LYS A 99 1.44 -23.06 20.62
N GLY A 100 2.55 -23.09 21.34
CA GLY A 100 3.81 -23.68 20.86
C GLY A 100 4.59 -22.80 19.89
N VAL A 101 4.18 -21.55 19.67
CA VAL A 101 4.95 -20.57 18.91
C VAL A 101 6.13 -20.09 19.74
N LYS A 102 7.29 -19.93 19.09
CA LYS A 102 8.51 -19.40 19.72
C LYS A 102 9.00 -18.15 18.99
N PHE A 103 9.54 -17.24 19.76
CA PHE A 103 10.39 -16.18 19.24
C PHE A 103 11.73 -16.73 18.76
N HIS A 104 12.45 -15.98 17.97
CA HIS A 104 13.80 -16.36 17.49
C HIS A 104 14.78 -16.60 18.64
N SER A 105 14.63 -15.90 19.74
CA SER A 105 15.37 -16.13 21.00
C SER A 105 15.08 -17.47 21.68
N GLY A 106 14.04 -18.18 21.25
CA GLY A 106 13.56 -19.42 21.88
C GLY A 106 12.52 -19.21 22.99
N LYS A 107 12.20 -17.96 23.35
CA LYS A 107 11.12 -17.62 24.29
C LYS A 107 9.77 -18.10 23.72
N ASP A 108 8.90 -18.65 24.59
CA ASP A 108 7.53 -18.98 24.19
C ASP A 108 6.68 -17.73 24.02
N PHE A 109 5.91 -17.67 22.92
CA PHE A 109 4.92 -16.62 22.68
C PHE A 109 3.68 -16.87 23.54
N THR A 110 3.21 -15.81 24.20
CA THR A 110 1.99 -15.80 25.02
C THR A 110 1.20 -14.51 24.83
N SER A 111 0.01 -14.46 25.43
CA SER A 111 -0.82 -13.24 25.47
C SER A 111 -0.16 -12.05 26.15
N ALA A 112 0.83 -12.26 27.04
CA ALA A 112 1.59 -11.18 27.65
C ALA A 112 2.36 -10.38 26.59
N ASP A 113 2.95 -11.06 25.59
CA ASP A 113 3.69 -10.43 24.50
C ASP A 113 2.76 -9.59 23.63
N ALA A 114 1.56 -10.11 23.33
CA ALA A 114 0.54 -9.37 22.58
C ALA A 114 0.06 -8.14 23.36
N VAL A 115 -0.26 -8.26 24.63
CA VAL A 115 -0.66 -7.14 25.51
C VAL A 115 0.44 -6.09 25.56
N TYR A 116 1.70 -6.51 25.76
CA TYR A 116 2.85 -5.61 25.76
C TYR A 116 2.95 -4.85 24.44
N THR A 117 2.89 -5.56 23.32
CA THR A 117 2.97 -4.95 21.97
C THR A 117 1.93 -3.85 21.77
N PHE A 118 0.65 -4.15 22.00
CA PHE A 118 -0.40 -3.15 21.77
C PHE A 118 -0.33 -1.97 22.75
N LYS A 119 0.00 -2.21 24.03
CA LYS A 119 0.21 -1.11 25.00
C LYS A 119 1.38 -0.22 24.62
N ARG A 120 2.47 -0.82 24.15
CA ARG A 120 3.66 -0.12 23.65
C ARG A 120 3.33 0.77 22.44
N LEU A 121 2.52 0.27 21.49
CA LEU A 121 2.09 1.04 20.30
C LEU A 121 1.22 2.26 20.66
N LEU A 122 0.52 2.22 21.78
CA LEU A 122 -0.28 3.36 22.27
C LEU A 122 0.55 4.39 23.05
N ASP A 123 1.79 4.06 23.44
CA ASP A 123 2.67 4.98 24.19
C ASP A 123 3.08 6.16 23.28
N PRO A 124 2.74 7.42 23.66
CA PRO A 124 3.15 8.59 22.92
C PRO A 124 4.68 8.73 22.78
N ALA A 125 5.45 8.23 23.75
CA ALA A 125 6.90 8.33 23.75
C ALA A 125 7.55 7.48 22.66
N LEU A 126 6.90 6.39 22.22
CA LEU A 126 7.39 5.58 21.12
C LEU A 126 7.23 6.29 19.76
N GLY A 127 6.18 7.10 19.60
CA GLY A 127 5.93 7.82 18.34
C GLY A 127 5.48 6.94 17.17
N SER A 128 5.02 5.71 17.42
CA SER A 128 4.59 4.79 16.37
C SER A 128 3.42 5.32 15.54
N GLY A 129 3.48 5.11 14.22
CA GLY A 129 2.39 5.40 13.30
C GLY A 129 1.11 4.58 13.58
N ALA A 130 1.22 3.44 14.27
CA ALA A 130 0.07 2.65 14.70
C ALA A 130 -0.86 3.39 15.65
N ARG A 131 -0.34 4.32 16.47
CA ARG A 131 -1.12 5.02 17.48
C ARG A 131 -2.34 5.75 16.89
N ALA A 132 -2.19 6.36 15.73
CA ALA A 132 -3.29 7.05 15.07
C ALA A 132 -4.39 6.09 14.59
N VAL A 133 -3.99 4.89 14.13
CA VAL A 133 -4.93 3.86 13.66
C VAL A 133 -5.62 3.16 14.82
N LEU A 134 -4.95 3.04 15.97
CA LEU A 134 -5.40 2.33 17.15
C LEU A 134 -5.95 3.25 18.25
N GLU A 135 -6.24 4.52 17.96
CA GLU A 135 -6.70 5.54 18.93
C GLU A 135 -8.01 5.17 19.65
N PHE A 136 -8.77 4.24 19.08
CA PHE A 136 -9.99 3.68 19.70
C PHE A 136 -9.71 2.71 20.85
N LEU A 137 -8.46 2.21 20.96
CA LEU A 137 -8.01 1.34 22.05
C LEU A 137 -7.52 2.16 23.23
N GLU A 138 -7.88 1.69 24.42
CA GLU A 138 -7.30 2.19 25.67
C GLU A 138 -6.43 1.12 26.30
N SER A 139 -5.30 1.53 26.87
CA SER A 139 -4.33 0.61 27.49
C SER A 139 -4.98 -0.31 28.53
N ASP A 140 -5.93 0.21 29.30
CA ASP A 140 -6.67 -0.56 30.33
C ASP A 140 -7.70 -1.54 29.76
N GLY A 141 -8.11 -1.34 28.50
CA GLY A 141 -8.99 -2.24 27.77
C GLY A 141 -8.28 -3.47 27.21
N ILE A 142 -6.92 -3.48 27.18
CA ILE A 142 -6.13 -4.57 26.62
C ILE A 142 -5.70 -5.49 27.75
N LYS A 143 -6.22 -6.75 27.76
CA LYS A 143 -6.01 -7.70 28.86
C LYS A 143 -5.67 -9.10 28.36
N ALA A 144 -4.93 -9.84 29.17
CA ALA A 144 -4.62 -11.25 29.01
C ALA A 144 -5.30 -12.04 30.15
N PRO A 145 -6.52 -12.57 29.95
CA PRO A 145 -7.18 -13.37 30.98
C PRO A 145 -6.47 -14.70 31.26
N ASP A 146 -5.77 -15.24 30.29
CA ASP A 146 -4.93 -16.43 30.39
C ASP A 146 -3.77 -16.37 29.39
N PRO A 147 -2.77 -17.28 29.43
CA PRO A 147 -1.60 -17.20 28.54
C PRO A 147 -1.87 -17.28 27.02
N TYR A 148 -3.06 -17.67 26.61
CA TYR A 148 -3.41 -17.85 25.19
C TYR A 148 -4.71 -17.15 24.80
N THR A 149 -5.11 -16.14 25.58
CA THR A 149 -6.27 -15.30 25.25
C THR A 149 -5.91 -13.83 25.46
N ILE A 150 -6.20 -12.99 24.45
CA ILE A 150 -6.13 -11.54 24.59
C ILE A 150 -7.51 -10.93 24.32
N THR A 151 -7.90 -9.94 25.12
CA THR A 151 -9.13 -9.18 24.94
C THR A 151 -8.85 -7.70 24.70
N PHE A 152 -9.63 -7.09 23.81
CA PHE A 152 -9.66 -5.66 23.54
C PHE A 152 -11.04 -5.13 23.86
N THR A 153 -11.15 -4.27 24.87
CA THR A 153 -12.41 -3.61 25.23
C THR A 153 -12.35 -2.14 24.83
N THR A 154 -13.37 -1.67 24.12
CA THR A 154 -13.49 -0.30 23.58
C THR A 154 -14.67 0.42 24.19
N LYS A 155 -14.68 1.76 24.16
CA LYS A 155 -15.80 2.59 24.64
C LYS A 155 -16.99 2.62 23.70
N LYS A 156 -16.78 2.33 22.43
CA LYS A 156 -17.79 2.28 21.37
C LYS A 156 -17.56 1.02 20.55
N PRO A 157 -18.59 0.45 19.93
CA PRO A 157 -18.41 -0.67 19.02
C PRO A 157 -17.41 -0.34 17.91
N VAL A 158 -16.42 -1.22 17.69
CA VAL A 158 -15.44 -1.13 16.62
C VAL A 158 -15.46 -2.45 15.86
N VAL A 159 -16.36 -2.56 14.90
CA VAL A 159 -16.62 -3.82 14.18
C VAL A 159 -15.49 -4.24 13.25
N GLU A 160 -14.65 -3.30 12.83
CA GLU A 160 -13.48 -3.54 12.00
C GLU A 160 -12.18 -3.73 12.81
N LEU A 161 -12.25 -3.88 14.14
CA LEU A 161 -11.04 -4.07 14.97
C LEU A 161 -10.11 -5.16 14.43
N PRO A 162 -10.58 -6.35 14.01
CA PRO A 162 -9.68 -7.37 13.46
C PRO A 162 -8.93 -6.90 12.20
N VAL A 163 -9.56 -6.06 11.35
CA VAL A 163 -8.90 -5.45 10.19
C VAL A 163 -7.88 -4.40 10.63
N LEU A 164 -8.24 -3.52 11.55
CA LEU A 164 -7.38 -2.43 12.01
C LEU A 164 -6.09 -2.93 12.69
N ILE A 165 -6.15 -4.07 13.36
CA ILE A 165 -4.96 -4.70 13.97
C ILE A 165 -4.11 -5.51 12.98
N THR A 166 -4.43 -5.53 11.67
CA THR A 166 -3.52 -5.99 10.62
C THR A 166 -2.57 -4.90 10.13
N ASN A 167 -2.63 -3.72 10.73
CA ASN A 167 -1.74 -2.61 10.36
C ASN A 167 -0.27 -3.02 10.41
N LYS A 168 0.54 -2.49 9.49
CA LYS A 168 1.95 -2.86 9.34
C LYS A 168 2.80 -2.72 10.60
N PHE A 169 2.41 -1.89 11.54
CA PHE A 169 3.14 -1.66 12.80
C PHE A 169 2.75 -2.62 13.93
N THR A 170 1.74 -3.48 13.75
CA THR A 170 1.18 -4.32 14.82
C THR A 170 1.83 -5.70 14.93
N ASN A 171 3.03 -5.84 14.39
CA ASN A 171 3.83 -7.06 14.53
C ASN A 171 4.21 -7.29 15.99
N ILE A 172 4.09 -8.54 16.44
CA ILE A 172 4.26 -8.90 17.84
C ILE A 172 5.73 -8.96 18.21
N VAL A 173 6.07 -8.31 19.33
CA VAL A 173 7.40 -8.32 19.93
C VAL A 173 7.37 -8.94 21.33
N PRO A 174 8.48 -9.47 21.85
CA PRO A 174 8.52 -10.04 23.20
C PRO A 174 8.18 -9.01 24.29
N ASP A 175 7.46 -9.44 25.31
CA ASP A 175 7.21 -8.63 26.51
C ASP A 175 8.54 -8.17 27.13
N GLY A 176 8.63 -6.85 27.37
CA GLY A 176 9.80 -6.16 27.88
C GLY A 176 10.85 -5.75 26.83
N ALA A 177 10.64 -6.06 25.55
CA ALA A 177 11.56 -5.62 24.48
C ALA A 177 11.52 -4.10 24.29
N THR A 178 12.66 -3.44 24.48
CA THR A 178 12.76 -1.97 24.33
C THR A 178 12.96 -1.56 22.89
N HIS A 179 12.56 -0.33 22.54
CA HIS A 179 12.80 0.24 21.21
C HIS A 179 14.30 0.24 20.85
N GLU A 180 15.16 0.61 21.79
CA GLU A 180 16.62 0.65 21.57
C GLU A 180 17.19 -0.75 21.24
N ALA A 181 16.74 -1.79 21.93
CA ALA A 181 17.15 -3.17 21.66
C ALA A 181 16.64 -3.65 20.30
N LEU A 182 15.33 -3.44 20.01
CA LEU A 182 14.71 -3.91 18.77
C LEU A 182 15.22 -3.19 17.52
N ARG A 183 15.68 -1.96 17.64
CA ARG A 183 16.28 -1.23 16.48
C ARG A 183 17.49 -1.94 15.90
N LEU A 184 18.23 -2.68 16.70
CA LEU A 184 19.51 -3.33 16.34
C LEU A 184 19.45 -4.85 16.33
N HIS A 185 18.53 -5.43 17.12
CA HIS A 185 18.38 -6.87 17.29
C HIS A 185 16.91 -7.24 17.27
N GLU A 186 16.52 -7.90 16.21
CA GLU A 186 15.18 -8.41 16.07
C GLU A 186 14.93 -9.62 16.98
N ASP A 187 13.71 -9.75 17.46
CA ASP A 187 13.23 -10.98 18.09
C ASP A 187 11.75 -11.18 17.71
N GLY A 188 11.53 -11.80 16.56
CA GLY A 188 10.20 -12.06 16.01
C GLY A 188 9.82 -13.53 16.11
N THR A 189 8.62 -13.83 15.63
CA THR A 189 8.07 -15.19 15.51
C THR A 189 7.98 -15.66 14.06
N GLY A 190 8.47 -14.86 13.13
CA GLY A 190 8.34 -15.05 11.68
C GLY A 190 9.22 -16.16 11.12
N PRO A 191 9.06 -16.46 9.82
CA PRO A 191 9.72 -17.59 9.16
C PRO A 191 11.22 -17.44 8.98
N PHE A 192 11.74 -16.20 8.99
CA PHE A 192 13.15 -15.92 8.81
C PHE A 192 13.70 -15.07 9.94
N MET A 193 15.00 -15.18 10.16
CA MET A 193 15.74 -14.44 11.19
C MET A 193 17.04 -13.88 10.61
N GLN A 194 17.49 -12.74 11.10
CA GLN A 194 18.77 -12.15 10.75
C GLN A 194 19.76 -12.35 11.91
N GLU A 195 20.95 -12.89 11.60
CA GLU A 195 21.97 -13.10 12.63
C GLU A 195 22.63 -11.80 13.09
N GLN A 196 22.79 -10.85 12.16
CA GLN A 196 23.42 -9.56 12.43
C GLN A 196 22.82 -8.48 11.55
N PHE A 197 22.33 -7.42 12.15
CA PHE A 197 21.92 -6.23 11.47
C PHE A 197 23.05 -5.22 11.35
N THR A 198 23.30 -4.73 10.15
CA THR A 198 24.21 -3.63 9.89
C THR A 198 23.41 -2.51 9.25
N PRO A 199 23.25 -1.36 9.91
CA PRO A 199 22.59 -0.20 9.31
C PRO A 199 23.25 0.19 7.98
N ASN A 200 22.44 0.61 7.02
CA ASN A 200 22.88 0.99 5.66
C ASN A 200 23.57 -0.12 4.84
N ALA A 201 23.49 -1.37 5.28
CA ALA A 201 23.98 -2.47 4.45
C ALA A 201 23.12 -2.57 3.16
N PRO A 202 23.75 -2.59 1.98
CA PRO A 202 23.02 -2.66 0.71
C PRO A 202 22.35 -4.02 0.48
N VAL A 203 22.70 -5.00 1.29
CA VAL A 203 22.17 -6.37 1.24
C VAL A 203 21.87 -6.86 2.64
N ARG A 204 20.69 -7.44 2.82
CA ARG A 204 20.27 -8.14 4.04
C ARG A 204 20.12 -9.62 3.73
N ILE A 205 20.65 -10.48 4.60
CA ILE A 205 20.53 -11.94 4.49
C ILE A 205 19.76 -12.43 5.71
N LEU A 206 18.59 -13.01 5.44
CA LEU A 206 17.72 -13.58 6.44
C LEU A 206 17.75 -15.10 6.28
N LYS A 207 18.05 -15.83 7.33
CA LYS A 207 18.09 -17.30 7.31
C LYS A 207 16.77 -17.87 7.81
N LYS A 208 16.42 -19.04 7.32
CA LYS A 208 15.28 -19.82 7.77
C LYS A 208 15.33 -20.01 9.29
N PHE A 209 14.23 -19.72 9.98
CA PHE A 209 14.06 -20.03 11.40
C PHE A 209 13.67 -21.51 11.58
N PRO A 210 14.52 -22.37 12.16
CA PRO A 210 14.21 -23.79 12.31
C PRO A 210 13.02 -24.08 13.23
N GLY A 211 12.71 -23.12 14.12
CA GLY A 211 11.62 -23.19 15.08
C GLY A 211 10.30 -22.57 14.59
N TYR A 212 10.17 -22.28 13.30
CA TYR A 212 8.95 -21.65 12.78
C TYR A 212 7.74 -22.55 13.01
N TRP A 213 6.66 -21.95 13.48
CA TRP A 213 5.46 -22.66 13.95
C TRP A 213 4.63 -23.31 12.84
N GLU A 214 4.78 -22.90 11.59
CA GLU A 214 4.09 -23.48 10.45
C GLU A 214 4.94 -24.61 9.83
N GLU A 215 4.47 -25.84 9.99
CA GLU A 215 5.19 -27.03 9.53
C GLU A 215 5.50 -26.98 8.02
N GLY A 216 6.73 -27.30 7.66
CA GLY A 216 7.20 -27.30 6.28
C GLY A 216 7.45 -25.92 5.68
N LYS A 217 7.40 -24.85 6.46
CA LYS A 217 7.75 -23.48 6.08
C LYS A 217 8.94 -22.96 6.90
N PRO A 218 9.63 -21.91 6.41
CA PRO A 218 9.57 -21.41 5.05
C PRO A 218 10.15 -22.41 4.04
N LYS A 219 9.80 -22.24 2.74
CA LYS A 219 10.31 -23.12 1.67
C LYS A 219 11.74 -22.80 1.29
N ALA A 220 12.11 -21.52 1.24
CA ALA A 220 13.48 -21.08 1.01
C ALA A 220 14.35 -21.30 2.26
N ASP A 221 15.64 -21.59 2.06
CA ASP A 221 16.59 -21.68 3.16
C ASP A 221 17.05 -20.31 3.66
N CYS A 222 17.00 -19.31 2.79
CA CYS A 222 17.32 -17.93 3.12
C CYS A 222 16.70 -16.95 2.10
N LEU A 223 16.59 -15.69 2.52
CA LEU A 223 16.29 -14.54 1.66
C LEU A 223 17.52 -13.65 1.58
N ARG A 224 17.83 -13.19 0.37
CA ARG A 224 18.80 -12.13 0.12
C ARG A 224 18.08 -10.92 -0.42
N ILE A 225 17.87 -9.92 0.41
CA ILE A 225 17.13 -8.71 0.08
C ILE A 225 18.13 -7.61 -0.30
N THR A 226 17.98 -7.04 -1.49
CA THR A 226 18.74 -5.91 -1.99
C THR A 226 17.79 -4.78 -2.33
N VAL A 227 18.20 -3.53 -2.10
CA VAL A 227 17.40 -2.35 -2.43
C VAL A 227 18.01 -1.64 -3.63
N ALA A 228 17.22 -1.43 -4.68
CA ALA A 228 17.60 -0.66 -5.86
C ALA A 228 17.02 0.74 -5.80
N GLN A 229 17.74 1.71 -6.37
CA GLN A 229 17.25 3.08 -6.50
C GLN A 229 16.70 3.36 -7.91
N GLU A 230 17.08 2.55 -8.90
CA GLU A 230 16.79 2.80 -10.31
C GLU A 230 16.01 1.64 -10.95
N ALA A 231 14.87 1.95 -11.59
CA ALA A 231 14.01 0.96 -12.25
C ALA A 231 14.74 0.17 -13.35
N VAL A 232 15.60 0.81 -14.14
CA VAL A 232 16.38 0.16 -15.22
C VAL A 232 17.39 -0.84 -14.66
N ALA A 233 17.96 -0.58 -13.48
CA ALA A 233 18.86 -1.51 -12.80
C ALA A 233 18.14 -2.79 -12.39
N ALA A 234 16.90 -2.67 -11.90
CA ALA A 234 16.07 -3.81 -11.53
C ALA A 234 15.74 -4.71 -12.74
N VAL A 235 15.38 -4.10 -13.89
CA VAL A 235 15.16 -4.82 -15.15
C VAL A 235 16.41 -5.59 -15.56
N SER A 236 17.57 -4.95 -15.51
CA SER A 236 18.83 -5.58 -15.88
C SER A 236 19.18 -6.74 -14.95
N ALA A 237 18.97 -6.57 -13.64
CA ALA A 237 19.29 -7.57 -12.63
C ALA A 237 18.43 -8.85 -12.78
N ILE A 238 17.12 -8.72 -13.00
CA ILE A 238 16.24 -9.89 -13.15
C ILE A 238 16.48 -10.62 -14.47
N LYS A 239 16.68 -9.89 -15.57
CA LYS A 239 17.01 -10.49 -16.88
C LYS A 239 18.34 -11.23 -16.86
N ALA A 240 19.33 -10.76 -16.10
CA ALA A 240 20.61 -11.42 -15.91
C ALA A 240 20.56 -12.57 -14.88
N GLY A 241 19.43 -12.85 -14.23
CA GLY A 241 19.31 -13.85 -13.17
C GLY A 241 20.06 -13.50 -11.88
N GLN A 242 20.40 -12.23 -11.70
CA GLN A 242 21.04 -11.74 -10.48
C GLN A 242 20.06 -11.64 -9.31
N VAL A 243 18.77 -11.48 -9.61
CA VAL A 243 17.65 -11.50 -8.65
C VAL A 243 16.54 -12.42 -9.15
N ASP A 244 15.76 -12.95 -8.23
CA ASP A 244 14.70 -13.92 -8.49
C ASP A 244 13.31 -13.26 -8.45
N LEU A 245 13.15 -12.20 -7.64
CA LEU A 245 11.92 -11.45 -7.48
C LEU A 245 12.23 -9.95 -7.40
N VAL A 246 11.52 -9.15 -8.19
CA VAL A 246 11.48 -7.68 -8.08
C VAL A 246 10.12 -7.28 -7.54
N LEU A 247 10.10 -6.69 -6.36
CA LEU A 247 8.90 -6.12 -5.75
C LEU A 247 8.64 -4.74 -6.37
N ASN A 248 7.44 -4.49 -6.82
CA ASN A 248 7.02 -3.20 -7.36
C ASN A 248 7.80 -2.72 -8.61
N VAL A 249 7.49 -3.30 -9.77
CA VAL A 249 8.08 -2.86 -11.06
C VAL A 249 7.48 -1.52 -11.47
N ASP A 250 8.34 -0.54 -11.75
CA ASP A 250 7.89 0.75 -12.29
C ASP A 250 7.16 0.57 -13.63
N PRO A 251 5.97 1.14 -13.82
CA PRO A 251 5.20 1.01 -15.06
C PRO A 251 5.97 1.38 -16.31
N SER A 252 6.91 2.33 -16.25
CA SER A 252 7.70 2.79 -17.39
C SER A 252 8.61 1.71 -17.98
N VAL A 253 8.99 0.69 -17.20
CA VAL A 253 9.91 -0.37 -17.61
C VAL A 253 9.24 -1.73 -17.82
N ILE A 254 7.95 -1.88 -17.56
CA ILE A 254 7.20 -3.14 -17.74
C ILE A 254 7.35 -3.69 -19.16
N GLY A 255 7.33 -2.82 -20.17
CA GLY A 255 7.51 -3.19 -21.57
C GLY A 255 8.82 -3.93 -21.86
N ALA A 256 9.87 -3.68 -21.07
CA ALA A 256 11.14 -4.36 -21.24
C ALA A 256 11.17 -5.79 -20.64
N LEU A 257 10.18 -6.14 -19.81
CA LEU A 257 10.07 -7.45 -19.14
C LEU A 257 8.97 -8.32 -19.73
N LYS A 258 7.93 -7.73 -20.32
CA LYS A 258 6.71 -8.39 -20.77
C LYS A 258 6.96 -9.61 -21.67
N ASP A 259 7.93 -9.52 -22.57
CA ASP A 259 8.21 -10.56 -23.55
C ASP A 259 9.50 -11.35 -23.24
N ASP A 260 10.06 -11.17 -22.04
CA ASP A 260 11.27 -11.90 -21.66
C ASP A 260 10.94 -13.39 -21.36
N PRO A 261 11.61 -14.34 -22.02
CA PRO A 261 11.30 -15.77 -21.85
C PRO A 261 11.59 -16.29 -20.45
N ASN A 262 12.43 -15.62 -19.66
CA ASN A 262 12.89 -16.05 -18.33
C ASN A 262 12.16 -15.35 -17.18
N VAL A 263 11.31 -14.38 -17.49
CA VAL A 263 10.59 -13.57 -16.50
C VAL A 263 9.08 -13.80 -16.64
N GLN A 264 8.37 -13.81 -15.53
CA GLN A 264 6.93 -13.69 -15.47
C GLN A 264 6.55 -12.44 -14.69
N LEU A 265 5.51 -11.74 -15.14
CA LEU A 265 4.93 -10.62 -14.42
C LEU A 265 3.79 -11.13 -13.56
N LEU A 266 3.83 -10.80 -12.29
CA LEU A 266 2.76 -11.00 -11.34
C LEU A 266 2.11 -9.66 -11.07
N GLN A 267 0.84 -9.66 -10.70
CA GLN A 267 0.14 -8.44 -10.32
C GLN A 267 -0.70 -8.67 -9.07
N THR A 268 -0.81 -7.64 -8.26
CA THR A 268 -1.74 -7.63 -7.12
C THR A 268 -3.17 -7.42 -7.62
N ALA A 269 -4.14 -7.56 -6.74
CA ALA A 269 -5.42 -6.86 -6.87
C ALA A 269 -5.21 -5.33 -6.72
N ALA A 270 -6.28 -4.54 -6.65
CA ALA A 270 -6.20 -3.09 -6.48
C ALA A 270 -5.37 -2.69 -5.24
N SER A 271 -4.28 -1.96 -5.45
CA SER A 271 -3.40 -1.46 -4.38
C SER A 271 -3.59 0.01 -4.08
N ASN A 272 -3.88 0.78 -5.11
CA ASN A 272 -4.16 2.22 -5.04
C ASN A 272 -5.34 2.56 -5.95
N SER A 273 -5.99 3.71 -5.70
CA SER A 273 -6.93 4.34 -6.62
C SER A 273 -6.36 5.66 -7.12
N MET A 274 -6.70 6.01 -8.37
CA MET A 274 -6.47 7.34 -8.92
C MET A 274 -7.80 8.06 -9.13
N THR A 275 -7.86 9.32 -8.76
CA THR A 275 -9.10 10.09 -8.71
C THR A 275 -8.99 11.44 -9.38
N VAL A 276 -10.14 11.97 -9.82
CA VAL A 276 -10.38 13.39 -10.06
C VAL A 276 -11.39 13.85 -9.03
N SER A 277 -10.98 14.76 -8.16
CA SER A 277 -11.81 15.27 -7.06
C SER A 277 -12.25 16.70 -7.33
N MET A 278 -13.55 16.99 -7.14
CA MET A 278 -14.18 18.28 -7.38
C MET A 278 -14.84 18.83 -6.12
N TRP A 279 -14.67 20.11 -5.83
CA TRP A 279 -15.37 20.76 -4.73
C TRP A 279 -16.83 21.00 -5.10
N VAL A 280 -17.75 20.32 -4.41
CA VAL A 280 -19.18 20.37 -4.71
C VAL A 280 -19.86 21.66 -4.25
N ASP A 281 -19.16 22.54 -3.55
CA ASP A 281 -19.62 23.84 -3.07
C ASP A 281 -19.08 25.01 -3.91
N THR A 282 -18.35 24.73 -4.99
CA THR A 282 -17.68 25.76 -5.80
C THR A 282 -18.06 25.64 -7.28
N LYS A 283 -18.44 26.77 -7.91
CA LYS A 283 -18.75 26.82 -9.35
C LYS A 283 -17.54 26.42 -10.20
N PRO A 284 -17.80 25.68 -11.28
CA PRO A 284 -19.08 25.19 -11.80
C PRO A 284 -19.54 23.85 -11.21
N PHE A 285 -18.73 23.25 -10.31
CA PHE A 285 -18.92 21.90 -9.77
C PHE A 285 -19.97 21.82 -8.67
N ASP A 286 -20.50 22.97 -8.19
CA ASP A 286 -21.69 23.05 -7.32
C ASP A 286 -22.95 22.56 -8.02
N ASN A 287 -22.99 22.60 -9.37
CA ASN A 287 -24.09 22.05 -10.16
C ASN A 287 -23.93 20.51 -10.32
N PRO A 288 -24.87 19.70 -9.79
CA PRO A 288 -24.79 18.25 -9.91
C PRO A 288 -24.81 17.73 -11.34
N LYS A 289 -25.46 18.43 -12.29
CA LYS A 289 -25.45 18.04 -13.70
C LYS A 289 -24.08 18.18 -14.36
N VAL A 290 -23.27 19.16 -13.93
CA VAL A 290 -21.87 19.29 -14.40
C VAL A 290 -21.04 18.09 -13.91
N ARG A 291 -21.20 17.69 -12.65
CA ARG A 291 -20.50 16.53 -12.10
C ARG A 291 -20.94 15.22 -12.76
N GLU A 292 -22.25 15.05 -12.99
CA GLU A 292 -22.78 13.88 -13.70
C GLU A 292 -22.29 13.83 -15.16
N ALA A 293 -22.20 14.98 -15.84
CA ALA A 293 -21.66 15.08 -17.20
C ALA A 293 -20.20 14.61 -17.23
N LEU A 294 -19.34 15.10 -16.34
CA LEU A 294 -17.95 14.67 -16.23
C LEU A 294 -17.82 13.18 -15.92
N LYS A 295 -18.67 12.61 -15.05
CA LYS A 295 -18.67 11.16 -14.77
C LYS A 295 -19.08 10.32 -15.99
N ALA A 296 -20.03 10.81 -16.79
CA ALA A 296 -20.53 10.13 -17.99
C ALA A 296 -19.56 10.23 -19.18
N GLY A 297 -18.70 11.26 -19.24
CA GLY A 297 -17.70 11.46 -20.31
C GLY A 297 -16.52 10.50 -20.25
N VAL A 298 -16.29 9.81 -19.14
CA VAL A 298 -15.08 8.99 -18.91
C VAL A 298 -15.21 7.60 -19.53
N ASP A 299 -14.29 7.26 -20.43
CA ASP A 299 -14.01 5.86 -20.82
C ASP A 299 -12.99 5.25 -19.85
N ARG A 300 -13.49 4.54 -18.85
CA ARG A 300 -12.68 3.96 -17.77
C ARG A 300 -11.77 2.85 -18.25
N GLN A 301 -12.24 2.03 -19.22
CA GLN A 301 -11.40 0.97 -19.77
C GLN A 301 -10.24 1.53 -20.58
N ALA A 302 -10.51 2.50 -21.46
CA ALA A 302 -9.45 3.16 -22.21
C ALA A 302 -8.45 3.87 -21.29
N MET A 303 -8.88 4.37 -20.12
CA MET A 303 -7.95 4.89 -19.12
C MET A 303 -7.05 3.81 -18.55
N VAL A 304 -7.59 2.66 -18.13
CA VAL A 304 -6.78 1.53 -17.63
C VAL A 304 -5.77 1.10 -18.70
N ASP A 305 -6.21 0.92 -19.94
CA ASP A 305 -5.35 0.45 -21.02
C ASP A 305 -4.24 1.47 -21.37
N THR A 306 -4.58 2.76 -21.35
CA THR A 306 -3.65 3.82 -21.78
C THR A 306 -2.73 4.25 -20.65
N VAL A 307 -3.26 4.46 -19.44
CA VAL A 307 -2.49 5.01 -18.31
C VAL A 307 -1.71 3.91 -17.60
N LEU A 308 -2.34 2.75 -17.37
CA LEU A 308 -1.81 1.65 -16.58
C LEU A 308 -1.31 0.48 -17.44
N LEU A 309 -1.32 0.59 -18.77
CA LEU A 309 -0.91 -0.48 -19.69
C LEU A 309 -1.65 -1.80 -19.47
N GLY A 310 -2.89 -1.73 -18.99
CA GLY A 310 -3.72 -2.88 -18.63
C GLY A 310 -3.47 -3.43 -17.20
N TYR A 311 -2.53 -2.86 -16.45
CA TYR A 311 -2.25 -3.27 -15.05
C TYR A 311 -3.11 -2.49 -14.06
N GLY A 312 -4.40 -2.73 -14.10
CA GLY A 312 -5.39 -2.08 -13.24
C GLY A 312 -6.79 -2.56 -13.54
N GLU A 313 -7.75 -2.05 -12.82
CA GLU A 313 -9.18 -2.32 -13.02
C GLU A 313 -10.00 -1.03 -13.04
N THR A 314 -11.17 -1.07 -13.68
CA THR A 314 -12.04 0.09 -13.79
C THR A 314 -12.72 0.39 -12.46
N GLY A 315 -12.75 1.68 -12.09
CA GLY A 315 -13.49 2.20 -10.94
C GLY A 315 -14.93 2.58 -11.28
N ALA A 316 -15.71 2.85 -10.25
CA ALA A 316 -17.11 3.22 -10.35
C ALA A 316 -17.47 4.42 -9.44
N ASP A 317 -16.58 5.41 -9.36
CA ASP A 317 -16.74 6.64 -8.57
C ASP A 317 -17.00 6.38 -7.07
N SER A 318 -16.45 5.26 -6.58
CA SER A 318 -16.44 4.84 -5.18
C SER A 318 -15.07 4.28 -4.83
N PRO A 319 -14.54 4.51 -3.62
CA PRO A 319 -13.26 3.96 -3.18
C PRO A 319 -13.31 2.45 -2.91
N VAL A 320 -14.46 1.81 -3.06
CA VAL A 320 -14.62 0.35 -2.95
C VAL A 320 -14.56 -0.27 -4.35
N PRO A 321 -13.58 -1.15 -4.65
CA PRO A 321 -13.44 -1.78 -5.97
C PRO A 321 -14.68 -2.56 -6.39
N VAL A 322 -14.97 -2.59 -7.69
CA VAL A 322 -16.13 -3.25 -8.27
C VAL A 322 -16.23 -4.74 -7.89
N GLY A 323 -15.10 -5.44 -7.76
CA GLY A 323 -15.06 -6.85 -7.36
C GLY A 323 -15.27 -7.11 -5.86
N ASN A 324 -15.29 -6.07 -5.01
CA ASN A 324 -15.45 -6.21 -3.57
C ASN A 324 -16.94 -6.43 -3.21
N PRO A 325 -17.28 -7.34 -2.28
CA PRO A 325 -18.66 -7.54 -1.82
C PRO A 325 -19.37 -6.27 -1.33
N ALA A 326 -18.62 -5.31 -0.78
CA ALA A 326 -19.15 -4.03 -0.32
C ALA A 326 -19.31 -2.97 -1.43
N SER A 327 -18.97 -3.30 -2.68
CA SER A 327 -19.21 -2.41 -3.82
C SER A 327 -20.71 -2.26 -4.09
N TYR A 328 -21.13 -1.05 -4.41
CA TYR A 328 -22.53 -0.76 -4.73
C TYR A 328 -22.96 -1.25 -6.12
N THR A 329 -22.00 -1.59 -6.98
CA THR A 329 -22.25 -1.99 -8.37
C THR A 329 -21.36 -3.16 -8.79
N PRO A 330 -21.86 -4.09 -9.61
CA PRO A 330 -21.09 -5.19 -10.15
C PRO A 330 -20.23 -4.81 -11.36
N ALA A 331 -20.40 -3.61 -11.93
CA ALA A 331 -19.68 -3.15 -13.11
C ALA A 331 -19.50 -1.63 -13.12
N ALA A 332 -18.36 -1.17 -13.63
CA ALA A 332 -18.10 0.25 -13.83
C ALA A 332 -19.06 0.85 -14.87
N PRO A 333 -19.47 2.13 -14.70
CA PRO A 333 -20.27 2.84 -15.69
C PRO A 333 -19.55 2.91 -17.05
N LYS A 334 -20.30 2.78 -18.13
CA LYS A 334 -19.77 2.97 -19.48
C LYS A 334 -19.81 4.44 -19.87
N GLN A 335 -18.86 4.84 -20.72
CA GLN A 335 -18.87 6.18 -21.32
C GLN A 335 -20.15 6.42 -22.11
N ASP A 336 -20.71 7.62 -21.93
CA ASP A 336 -21.81 8.16 -22.73
C ASP A 336 -21.59 9.66 -22.97
N ALA A 337 -20.77 9.97 -23.97
CA ALA A 337 -20.45 11.35 -24.32
C ALA A 337 -21.66 12.15 -24.81
N ALA A 338 -22.67 11.51 -25.39
CA ALA A 338 -23.90 12.19 -25.83
C ALA A 338 -24.74 12.62 -24.61
N LYS A 339 -24.91 11.73 -23.62
CA LYS A 339 -25.54 12.04 -22.33
C LYS A 339 -24.77 13.15 -21.61
N ALA A 340 -23.44 13.05 -21.57
CA ALA A 340 -22.56 14.04 -20.92
C ALA A 340 -22.77 15.44 -21.54
N LYS A 341 -22.79 15.55 -22.86
CA LYS A 341 -23.04 16.80 -23.57
C LYS A 341 -24.43 17.37 -23.31
N GLN A 342 -25.45 16.51 -23.24
CA GLN A 342 -26.82 16.95 -22.95
C GLN A 342 -26.92 17.47 -21.50
N LEU A 343 -26.32 16.77 -20.52
CA LEU A 343 -26.27 17.19 -19.12
C LEU A 343 -25.55 18.54 -18.96
N LEU A 344 -24.47 18.74 -19.69
CA LEU A 344 -23.72 20.00 -19.69
C LEU A 344 -24.56 21.16 -20.24
N ALA A 345 -25.28 20.93 -21.32
CA ALA A 345 -26.21 21.92 -21.89
C ALA A 345 -27.35 22.23 -20.90
N ASP A 346 -27.94 21.21 -20.28
CA ASP A 346 -28.98 21.35 -19.23
C ASP A 346 -28.48 22.06 -17.96
N ALA A 347 -27.17 22.02 -17.74
CA ALA A 347 -26.51 22.74 -16.64
C ALA A 347 -26.28 24.22 -16.94
N GLY A 348 -26.61 24.68 -18.17
CA GLY A 348 -26.45 26.07 -18.62
C GLY A 348 -25.20 26.35 -19.44
N TYR A 349 -24.51 25.30 -19.93
CA TYR A 349 -23.27 25.39 -20.72
C TYR A 349 -23.43 24.73 -22.12
N PRO A 350 -24.39 25.21 -22.99
CA PRO A 350 -24.63 24.56 -24.28
C PRO A 350 -23.44 24.69 -25.25
N ASP A 351 -22.62 25.73 -25.07
CA ASP A 351 -21.43 25.99 -25.90
C ASP A 351 -20.15 25.39 -25.35
N GLY A 352 -20.27 24.61 -24.26
CA GLY A 352 -19.16 23.97 -23.56
C GLY A 352 -18.71 24.70 -22.29
N LEU A 353 -17.81 24.07 -21.55
CA LEU A 353 -17.29 24.57 -20.28
C LEU A 353 -15.77 24.46 -20.23
N LYS A 354 -15.10 25.56 -19.86
CA LYS A 354 -13.64 25.60 -19.70
C LYS A 354 -13.22 25.74 -18.24
N PHE A 355 -12.20 24.95 -17.85
CA PHE A 355 -11.58 25.04 -16.53
C PHE A 355 -10.17 24.44 -16.50
N ASP A 356 -9.41 24.74 -15.42
CA ASP A 356 -8.10 24.16 -15.15
C ASP A 356 -8.24 22.91 -14.28
N LEU A 357 -7.57 21.80 -14.65
CA LEU A 357 -7.40 20.59 -13.86
C LEU A 357 -5.96 20.54 -13.35
N TYR A 358 -5.79 20.53 -12.04
CA TYR A 358 -4.47 20.48 -11.40
C TYR A 358 -4.01 19.04 -11.17
N THR A 359 -2.75 18.77 -11.52
CA THR A 359 -2.11 17.46 -11.34
C THR A 359 -0.62 17.65 -11.00
N ALA A 360 0.06 16.56 -10.61
CA ALA A 360 1.48 16.58 -10.30
C ALA A 360 2.21 15.35 -10.79
N GLU A 361 3.52 15.50 -10.95
CA GLU A 361 4.47 14.40 -11.00
C GLU A 361 4.66 13.80 -9.58
N GLY A 362 5.30 12.65 -9.46
CA GLY A 362 5.56 11.98 -8.17
C GLY A 362 4.62 10.81 -7.84
N VAL A 363 3.44 10.77 -8.46
CA VAL A 363 2.60 9.55 -8.46
C VAL A 363 2.59 8.99 -9.89
N PRO A 364 3.15 7.79 -10.12
CA PRO A 364 3.22 7.20 -11.46
C PRO A 364 1.86 7.14 -12.13
N GLY A 365 1.76 7.68 -13.35
CA GLY A 365 0.52 7.69 -14.14
C GLY A 365 -0.45 8.85 -13.87
N MET A 366 -0.32 9.62 -12.79
CA MET A 366 -1.29 10.65 -12.42
C MET A 366 -1.39 11.80 -13.46
N VAL A 367 -0.26 12.29 -13.95
CA VAL A 367 -0.25 13.30 -15.03
C VAL A 367 -0.86 12.74 -16.31
N ARG A 368 -0.52 11.51 -16.67
CA ARG A 368 -1.08 10.85 -17.86
C ARG A 368 -2.59 10.65 -17.72
N MET A 369 -3.08 10.28 -16.54
CA MET A 369 -4.52 10.20 -16.25
C MET A 369 -5.20 11.54 -16.50
N ALA A 370 -4.66 12.65 -16.00
CA ALA A 370 -5.22 13.98 -16.20
C ALA A 370 -5.29 14.36 -17.70
N GLN A 371 -4.25 14.03 -18.46
CA GLN A 371 -4.20 14.29 -19.91
C GLN A 371 -5.22 13.45 -20.68
N VAL A 372 -5.35 12.15 -20.37
CA VAL A 372 -6.34 11.26 -21.01
C VAL A 372 -7.75 11.69 -20.64
N PHE A 373 -8.00 12.04 -19.37
CA PHE A 373 -9.27 12.59 -18.92
C PHE A 373 -9.66 13.84 -19.71
N ALA A 374 -8.76 14.83 -19.80
CA ALA A 374 -9.01 16.05 -20.53
C ALA A 374 -9.31 15.80 -22.02
N GLU A 375 -8.67 14.82 -22.65
CA GLU A 375 -8.90 14.47 -24.05
C GLU A 375 -10.27 13.80 -24.25
N GLN A 376 -10.65 12.87 -23.36
CA GLN A 376 -11.95 12.19 -23.42
C GLN A 376 -13.11 13.19 -23.24
N GLU A 377 -12.98 14.12 -22.32
CA GLU A 377 -14.01 15.09 -21.97
C GLU A 377 -14.29 16.13 -23.07
N LYS A 378 -13.41 16.27 -24.05
CA LYS A 378 -13.68 17.13 -25.24
C LYS A 378 -14.93 16.69 -25.98
N ALA A 379 -15.19 15.40 -26.10
CA ALA A 379 -16.39 14.87 -26.77
C ALA A 379 -17.67 15.23 -26.01
N ALA A 380 -17.60 15.44 -24.70
CA ALA A 380 -18.70 15.89 -23.85
C ALA A 380 -18.87 17.42 -23.82
N GLY A 381 -17.95 18.19 -24.46
CA GLY A 381 -17.99 19.64 -24.51
C GLY A 381 -17.15 20.36 -23.47
N PHE A 382 -16.26 19.67 -22.77
CA PHE A 382 -15.34 20.30 -21.82
C PHE A 382 -14.00 20.67 -22.49
N ASP A 383 -13.50 21.89 -22.21
CA ASP A 383 -12.16 22.35 -22.55
C ASP A 383 -11.32 22.43 -21.28
N ILE A 384 -10.59 21.33 -20.99
CA ILE A 384 -9.84 21.16 -19.75
C ILE A 384 -8.36 21.48 -19.99
N ASN A 385 -7.88 22.54 -19.32
CA ASN A 385 -6.47 22.90 -19.33
C ASN A 385 -5.74 22.16 -18.16
N VAL A 386 -4.86 21.23 -18.49
CA VAL A 386 -4.12 20.44 -17.48
C VAL A 386 -2.92 21.25 -16.99
N ILE A 387 -2.92 21.56 -15.69
CA ILE A 387 -1.84 22.28 -14.98
C ILE A 387 -1.00 21.26 -14.20
N VAL A 388 0.20 20.99 -14.71
CA VAL A 388 1.15 20.11 -14.03
C VAL A 388 1.99 20.93 -13.05
N THR A 389 2.02 20.53 -11.79
CA THR A 389 2.80 21.17 -10.73
C THR A 389 3.92 20.22 -10.25
N PRO A 390 5.09 20.76 -9.79
CA PRO A 390 6.11 19.95 -9.17
C PRO A 390 5.57 19.17 -7.95
N ALA A 391 6.05 17.95 -7.73
CA ALA A 391 5.55 17.08 -6.67
C ALA A 391 5.61 17.73 -5.28
N ASP A 392 6.71 18.41 -4.95
CA ASP A 392 6.91 19.02 -3.64
C ASP A 392 5.90 20.14 -3.36
N SER A 393 5.56 20.95 -4.37
CA SER A 393 4.61 22.06 -4.22
C SER A 393 3.15 21.62 -4.33
N PHE A 394 2.87 20.50 -4.97
CA PHE A 394 1.49 20.02 -5.16
C PHE A 394 0.78 19.79 -3.82
N TRP A 395 1.39 19.04 -2.93
CA TRP A 395 0.78 18.73 -1.63
C TRP A 395 0.68 19.95 -0.71
N ALA A 396 1.60 20.92 -0.87
CA ALA A 396 1.60 22.14 -0.09
C ALA A 396 0.66 23.23 -0.63
N ASP A 397 0.55 23.40 -1.97
CA ASP A 397 -0.06 24.57 -2.58
C ASP A 397 -1.28 24.30 -3.45
N VAL A 398 -1.52 23.04 -3.84
CA VAL A 398 -2.61 22.64 -4.74
C VAL A 398 -3.62 21.73 -4.03
N TRP A 399 -3.15 20.64 -3.46
CA TRP A 399 -4.01 19.68 -2.78
C TRP A 399 -4.80 20.33 -1.65
N LEU A 400 -6.11 20.11 -1.58
CA LEU A 400 -7.06 20.77 -0.70
C LEU A 400 -7.12 22.31 -0.84
N LYS A 401 -6.59 22.89 -1.92
CA LYS A 401 -6.61 24.35 -2.17
C LYS A 401 -7.13 24.71 -3.55
N LYS A 402 -7.34 23.74 -4.42
CA LYS A 402 -7.88 23.95 -5.78
C LYS A 402 -9.20 23.21 -5.97
N PRO A 403 -10.14 23.79 -6.72
CA PRO A 403 -11.51 23.26 -6.80
C PRO A 403 -11.64 21.95 -7.60
N ILE A 404 -10.67 21.61 -8.42
CA ILE A 404 -10.58 20.33 -9.12
C ILE A 404 -9.12 19.92 -9.29
N LEU A 405 -8.82 18.70 -8.91
CA LEU A 405 -7.46 18.14 -8.97
C LEU A 405 -7.49 16.62 -9.14
N THR A 406 -6.37 16.06 -9.57
CA THR A 406 -6.13 14.62 -9.49
C THR A 406 -5.52 14.25 -8.15
N SER A 407 -5.83 13.07 -7.67
CA SER A 407 -5.26 12.52 -6.43
C SER A 407 -5.07 11.02 -6.53
N ALA A 408 -4.37 10.45 -5.55
CA ALA A 408 -4.20 9.01 -5.42
C ALA A 408 -4.31 8.59 -3.95
N TRP A 409 -4.99 7.48 -3.72
CA TRP A 409 -5.21 6.93 -2.39
C TRP A 409 -4.84 5.45 -2.33
N SER A 410 -4.12 5.07 -1.30
CA SER A 410 -3.92 3.65 -1.00
C SER A 410 -5.24 2.98 -0.68
N MET A 411 -5.39 1.72 -1.06
CA MET A 411 -6.56 0.93 -0.72
C MET A 411 -6.76 0.83 0.79
N ARG A 412 -8.00 0.89 1.19
CA ARG A 412 -8.47 0.83 2.59
C ARG A 412 -9.66 -0.10 2.72
N PRO A 413 -9.94 -0.62 3.93
CA PRO A 413 -11.21 -1.27 4.22
C PRO A 413 -12.39 -0.39 3.80
N PRO A 414 -13.53 -0.96 3.39
CA PRO A 414 -14.66 -0.20 2.88
C PRO A 414 -15.10 0.96 3.77
N GLY A 415 -15.19 0.75 5.08
CA GLY A 415 -15.60 1.80 6.03
C GLY A 415 -14.61 2.96 6.10
N GLU A 416 -13.32 2.68 6.11
CA GLU A 416 -12.27 3.70 6.10
C GLU A 416 -12.18 4.40 4.74
N GLY A 417 -12.24 3.65 3.64
CA GLY A 417 -12.18 4.20 2.29
C GLY A 417 -13.31 5.18 2.00
N LEU A 418 -14.53 4.83 2.42
CA LEU A 418 -15.72 5.69 2.29
C LEU A 418 -15.70 6.91 3.23
N ALA A 419 -14.93 6.86 4.32
CA ALA A 419 -14.87 7.95 5.31
C ALA A 419 -13.72 8.94 5.05
N VAL A 420 -12.56 8.46 4.66
CA VAL A 420 -11.27 9.17 4.76
C VAL A 420 -11.23 10.57 4.14
N ALA A 421 -11.97 10.80 3.04
CA ALA A 421 -12.01 12.07 2.34
C ALA A 421 -13.45 12.63 2.15
N TYR A 422 -14.47 11.90 2.59
CA TYR A 422 -15.87 12.17 2.18
C TYR A 422 -16.85 12.43 3.31
N VAL A 423 -16.48 12.25 4.58
CA VAL A 423 -17.27 12.68 5.75
C VAL A 423 -16.95 14.11 6.12
N GLU A 424 -17.92 14.80 6.75
CA GLU A 424 -17.75 16.22 7.14
C GLU A 424 -16.58 16.44 8.09
N SER A 425 -16.29 15.48 8.98
CA SER A 425 -15.17 15.53 9.93
C SER A 425 -13.81 15.15 9.35
N SER A 426 -13.72 14.85 8.05
CA SER A 426 -12.47 14.49 7.40
C SER A 426 -11.40 15.58 7.55
N LYS A 427 -10.16 15.16 7.81
CA LYS A 427 -8.98 16.03 7.76
C LYS A 427 -8.56 16.36 6.32
N TRP A 428 -9.04 15.58 5.34
CA TRP A 428 -8.70 15.67 3.93
C TRP A 428 -9.95 15.78 3.05
N PRO A 429 -10.77 16.85 3.19
CA PRO A 429 -12.05 16.99 2.50
C PRO A 429 -11.87 17.35 1.01
N GLU A 430 -11.32 16.44 0.21
CA GLU A 430 -11.00 16.68 -1.20
C GLU A 430 -12.16 17.16 -2.06
N THR A 431 -13.38 16.84 -1.68
CA THR A 431 -14.58 17.17 -2.44
C THR A 431 -15.48 18.21 -1.77
N HIS A 432 -15.16 18.66 -0.56
CA HIS A 432 -16.00 19.55 0.24
C HIS A 432 -17.45 19.04 0.41
N TRP A 433 -17.66 17.72 0.30
CA TRP A 433 -18.98 17.11 0.34
C TRP A 433 -19.47 16.95 1.77
N LYS A 434 -20.43 17.79 2.16
CA LYS A 434 -21.00 17.83 3.51
C LYS A 434 -22.40 17.24 3.49
N ARG A 435 -22.54 16.01 3.95
CA ARG A 435 -23.80 15.26 3.93
C ARG A 435 -24.00 14.53 5.27
N PRO A 436 -24.74 15.16 6.20
CA PRO A 436 -25.00 14.55 7.51
C PRO A 436 -25.71 13.20 7.45
N ASP A 437 -26.54 12.96 6.44
CA ASP A 437 -27.18 11.67 6.19
C ASP A 437 -26.19 10.60 5.74
N TYR A 438 -25.20 10.95 4.92
CA TYR A 438 -24.09 10.06 4.56
C TYR A 438 -23.23 9.72 5.79
N ASP A 439 -22.87 10.72 6.59
CA ASP A 439 -22.09 10.52 7.81
C ASP A 439 -22.83 9.61 8.80
N ALA A 440 -24.14 9.80 8.96
CA ALA A 440 -24.98 8.96 9.80
C ALA A 440 -25.06 7.51 9.26
N LEU A 441 -25.16 7.34 7.94
CA LEU A 441 -25.17 6.03 7.28
C LEU A 441 -23.86 5.28 7.51
N LEU A 442 -22.72 5.94 7.33
CA LEU A 442 -21.41 5.35 7.59
C LEU A 442 -21.18 5.02 9.07
N LEU A 443 -21.60 5.91 9.97
CA LEU A 443 -21.54 5.62 11.41
C LEU A 443 -22.37 4.38 11.76
N LYS A 444 -23.58 4.26 11.19
CA LYS A 444 -24.40 3.06 11.35
C LYS A 444 -23.69 1.83 10.81
N ALA A 445 -23.10 1.89 9.60
CA ALA A 445 -22.36 0.79 9.02
C ALA A 445 -21.19 0.36 9.94
N ASN A 446 -20.36 1.31 10.38
CA ASN A 446 -19.18 1.06 11.21
C ASN A 446 -19.49 0.56 12.63
N THR A 447 -20.75 0.61 13.06
CA THR A 447 -21.23 0.08 14.35
C THR A 447 -22.12 -1.15 14.22
N THR A 448 -22.48 -1.57 13.00
CA THR A 448 -23.32 -2.75 12.75
C THR A 448 -22.49 -4.02 12.84
N VAL A 449 -22.77 -4.88 13.81
CA VAL A 449 -22.03 -6.13 14.05
C VAL A 449 -22.32 -7.18 12.97
N ASP A 450 -23.56 -7.30 12.50
CA ASP A 450 -23.93 -8.22 11.43
C ASP A 450 -23.22 -7.89 10.11
N PRO A 451 -22.36 -8.79 9.56
CA PRO A 451 -21.57 -8.50 8.38
C PRO A 451 -22.40 -8.29 7.10
N ALA A 452 -23.55 -8.99 6.99
CA ALA A 452 -24.37 -8.90 5.79
C ALA A 452 -25.16 -7.57 5.76
N GLU A 453 -25.67 -7.13 6.92
CA GLU A 453 -26.28 -5.80 7.05
C GLU A 453 -25.25 -4.69 6.86
N ARG A 454 -24.08 -4.80 7.47
CA ARG A 454 -22.99 -3.84 7.31
C ARG A 454 -22.57 -3.68 5.84
N THR A 455 -22.44 -4.79 5.12
CA THR A 455 -22.12 -4.78 3.68
C THR A 455 -23.16 -3.97 2.89
N LYS A 456 -24.46 -4.13 3.15
CA LYS A 456 -25.51 -3.36 2.49
C LYS A 456 -25.42 -1.88 2.78
N LEU A 457 -25.10 -1.51 4.02
CA LEU A 457 -24.92 -0.10 4.40
C LEU A 457 -23.71 0.54 3.69
N TYR A 458 -22.60 -0.21 3.51
CA TYR A 458 -21.48 0.29 2.71
C TYR A 458 -21.84 0.42 1.22
N GLN A 459 -22.62 -0.52 0.66
CA GLN A 459 -23.13 -0.41 -0.71
C GLN A 459 -23.99 0.84 -0.88
N GLU A 460 -24.89 1.13 0.06
CA GLU A 460 -25.71 2.32 0.06
C GLU A 460 -24.87 3.61 0.13
N ALA A 461 -23.90 3.67 1.03
CA ALA A 461 -22.98 4.80 1.15
C ALA A 461 -22.14 4.99 -0.12
N GLY A 462 -21.59 3.91 -0.68
CA GLY A 462 -20.84 3.95 -1.94
C GLY A 462 -21.67 4.47 -3.11
N LYS A 463 -22.96 4.09 -3.16
CA LYS A 463 -23.91 4.58 -4.17
C LYS A 463 -24.19 6.08 -4.01
N MET A 464 -24.44 6.55 -2.79
CA MET A 464 -24.66 7.98 -2.53
C MET A 464 -23.44 8.81 -2.98
N LEU A 465 -22.22 8.37 -2.64
CA LEU A 465 -21.01 9.06 -3.04
C LEU A 465 -20.82 9.06 -4.56
N ALA A 466 -21.07 7.93 -5.22
CA ALA A 466 -20.94 7.80 -6.67
C ALA A 466 -21.97 8.68 -7.40
N ASP A 467 -23.21 8.72 -6.96
CA ASP A 467 -24.27 9.48 -7.61
C ASP A 467 -24.13 11.00 -7.38
N GLU A 468 -23.83 11.44 -6.16
CA GLU A 468 -23.98 12.84 -5.77
C GLU A 468 -22.63 13.53 -5.43
N GLY A 469 -21.63 12.75 -5.06
CA GLY A 469 -20.33 13.28 -4.64
C GLY A 469 -19.50 13.92 -5.76
N GLY A 470 -18.47 14.65 -5.35
CA GLY A 470 -17.48 15.28 -6.24
C GLY A 470 -16.35 14.36 -6.66
N LEU A 471 -16.50 13.05 -6.50
CA LEU A 471 -15.48 12.05 -6.84
C LEU A 471 -15.73 11.48 -8.23
N ILE A 472 -14.70 11.48 -9.08
CA ILE A 472 -14.57 10.59 -10.22
C ILE A 472 -13.40 9.65 -9.91
N LEU A 473 -13.69 8.36 -9.82
CA LEU A 473 -12.68 7.32 -9.63
C LEU A 473 -12.71 6.38 -10.83
N PRO A 474 -11.92 6.69 -11.88
CA PRO A 474 -11.97 5.94 -13.13
C PRO A 474 -11.27 4.59 -13.04
N MET A 475 -10.27 4.44 -12.17
CA MET A 475 -9.46 3.22 -12.13
C MET A 475 -8.79 2.98 -10.79
N PHE A 476 -8.53 1.70 -10.53
CA PHE A 476 -7.64 1.21 -9.49
C PHE A 476 -6.35 0.68 -10.11
N VAL A 477 -5.25 0.86 -9.42
CA VAL A 477 -3.91 0.49 -9.88
C VAL A 477 -3.54 -0.87 -9.29
N HIS A 478 -3.06 -1.78 -10.12
CA HIS A 478 -2.41 -3.01 -9.67
C HIS A 478 -0.91 -2.77 -9.55
N GLN A 479 -0.32 -3.23 -8.47
CA GLN A 479 1.14 -3.27 -8.36
C GLN A 479 1.65 -4.44 -9.19
N VAL A 480 2.68 -4.20 -9.98
CA VAL A 480 3.31 -5.22 -10.82
C VAL A 480 4.62 -5.66 -10.19
N LEU A 481 4.84 -6.96 -10.18
CA LEU A 481 6.07 -7.59 -9.73
C LEU A 481 6.67 -8.38 -10.88
N ALA A 482 7.98 -8.59 -10.86
CA ALA A 482 8.63 -9.48 -11.82
C ALA A 482 9.27 -10.65 -11.06
N GLU A 483 8.95 -11.86 -11.47
CA GLU A 483 9.48 -13.09 -10.91
C GLU A 483 10.23 -13.88 -11.98
N ARG A 484 11.39 -14.44 -11.66
CA ARG A 484 12.12 -15.32 -12.56
C ARG A 484 11.37 -16.65 -12.74
N LYS A 485 11.22 -17.13 -13.97
CA LYS A 485 10.66 -18.46 -14.24
C LYS A 485 11.54 -19.52 -13.60
N GLY A 486 10.94 -20.43 -12.86
CA GLY A 486 11.63 -21.39 -11.97
C GLY A 486 11.45 -21.03 -10.49
N CYS A 487 10.99 -19.81 -10.19
CA CYS A 487 10.46 -19.46 -8.87
C CYS A 487 8.95 -19.69 -8.81
N SER A 488 8.44 -19.90 -7.61
CA SER A 488 7.02 -20.10 -7.35
C SER A 488 6.68 -19.86 -5.87
N GLY A 489 5.40 -19.72 -5.57
CA GLY A 489 4.89 -19.67 -4.21
C GLY A 489 4.83 -18.26 -3.61
N TYR A 490 5.38 -17.25 -4.25
CA TYR A 490 5.13 -15.87 -3.85
C TYR A 490 3.73 -15.45 -4.31
N VAL A 491 2.93 -14.94 -3.38
CA VAL A 491 1.59 -14.41 -3.66
C VAL A 491 1.63 -12.91 -3.46
N PRO A 492 1.54 -12.10 -4.55
CA PRO A 492 1.46 -10.66 -4.43
C PRO A 492 0.26 -10.23 -3.58
N ARG A 493 0.44 -9.20 -2.76
CA ARG A 493 -0.60 -8.62 -1.94
C ARG A 493 -0.84 -7.16 -2.33
N ALA A 494 -2.11 -6.80 -2.49
CA ALA A 494 -2.53 -5.45 -2.88
C ALA A 494 -2.24 -4.40 -1.80
N GLN A 495 -2.22 -4.81 -0.55
CA GLN A 495 -1.96 -3.91 0.55
C GLN A 495 -0.46 -3.63 0.64
N ASN A 496 -0.11 -2.36 0.53
CA ASN A 496 1.25 -1.90 0.72
C ASN A 496 1.81 -2.47 2.03
N PHE A 497 2.95 -3.15 1.92
CA PHE A 497 3.64 -3.76 3.04
C PHE A 497 2.92 -4.96 3.68
N ASN A 498 2.07 -5.69 2.97
CA ASN A 498 1.64 -7.02 3.38
C ASN A 498 2.40 -8.08 2.57
N LEU A 499 3.63 -8.36 2.97
CA LEU A 499 4.56 -9.24 2.27
C LEU A 499 4.55 -10.64 2.90
N ASN A 500 4.60 -11.66 2.07
CA ASN A 500 4.53 -13.05 2.50
C ASN A 500 5.61 -13.87 1.79
N PHE A 501 6.66 -14.21 2.50
CA PHE A 501 7.83 -14.89 1.95
C PHE A 501 7.93 -16.38 2.32
N GLU A 502 7.03 -16.92 3.15
CA GLU A 502 7.16 -18.28 3.66
C GLU A 502 6.97 -19.38 2.59
N ASN A 503 6.30 -19.07 1.49
CA ASN A 503 6.03 -20.05 0.43
C ASN A 503 6.94 -19.93 -0.79
N ILE A 504 7.74 -18.87 -0.88
CA ILE A 504 8.61 -18.65 -2.04
C ILE A 504 9.71 -19.70 -2.12
N SER A 505 9.91 -20.23 -3.31
CA SER A 505 11.04 -21.12 -3.63
C SER A 505 11.50 -20.90 -5.06
N CYS A 506 12.80 -21.00 -5.30
CA CYS A 506 13.41 -20.90 -6.65
C CYS A 506 14.30 -22.11 -6.89
N GLN A 507 14.29 -22.61 -8.16
CA GLN A 507 15.15 -23.73 -8.60
C GLN A 507 16.28 -23.23 -9.47
#